data_7d5ff43ea585dc4e32980f8f3e991d5b
#
_entry.id   7d5ff43ea585dc4e32980f8f3e991d5b
#
_cell.length_a   1.000
_cell.length_b   1.000
_cell.length_c   1.000
_cell.angle_alpha   90.00
_cell.angle_beta   90.00
_cell.angle_gamma   90.00
#
_symmetry.space_group_name_H-M   'P 1'
#
loop_
_entity.id
_entity.type
_entity.pdbx_description
1 polymer ?
#
loop_
_entity_poly.entity_id
_entity_poly.type
_entity_poly.pdbx_seq_one_letter_code
_entity_poly.pdbx_strand_id
1 'polypeptide(L)'
;MKVEDIKFQSAQHVLDEIYNMNVKGGSPFGRAAAWAYKLTCEQETLDSFDTLEARMQELSDKLHELKPTMATIRNSSVFARGAFDCAKKSGATLKETKAQIIATCDRIIESSYAAVDALAKNGANLITEGCTVMMHSYSSALMAVFTAAREQGKNFSLICTESRPLRESRLAVKVLRSIGVPVTYITDAEIWEFMPRADLIIMGADSIAWDGSVANKMGTALVSQLALACKKPVYIASELYKVNPSTAEGHPIELERRVKEEIVSEGDFDSYEGID
;
A
#
# COMPACT_ATOMS: atom_id res chain seq x y z
N MET A 1 6.48 -9.42 14.28
CA MET A 1 5.04 -9.27 14.58
C MET A 1 4.36 -8.83 13.28
N LYS A 2 3.51 -9.70 12.69
CA LYS A 2 2.71 -9.27 11.53
C LYS A 2 1.76 -8.18 12.01
N VAL A 3 1.70 -7.05 11.29
CA VAL A 3 0.64 -6.07 11.51
C VAL A 3 -0.65 -6.73 10.99
N GLU A 4 -1.53 -7.13 11.90
CA GLU A 4 -2.81 -7.75 11.54
C GLU A 4 -3.72 -6.69 10.91
N ASP A 5 -4.49 -7.11 9.91
CA ASP A 5 -5.52 -6.25 9.33
C ASP A 5 -6.62 -5.98 10.38
N ILE A 6 -7.27 -4.83 10.22
CA ILE A 6 -8.42 -4.45 11.04
C ILE A 6 -9.55 -5.44 10.79
N LYS A 7 -10.27 -5.82 11.84
CA LYS A 7 -11.52 -6.59 11.73
C LYS A 7 -12.66 -5.64 11.38
N PHE A 8 -13.01 -5.61 10.11
CA PHE A 8 -14.08 -4.74 9.62
C PHE A 8 -15.46 -5.28 10.01
N GLN A 9 -16.39 -4.37 10.35
CA GLN A 9 -17.75 -4.70 10.79
C GLN A 9 -18.80 -4.42 9.71
N SER A 10 -18.52 -3.47 8.81
CA SER A 10 -19.40 -3.09 7.70
C SER A 10 -18.58 -2.43 6.59
N ALA A 11 -19.17 -2.26 5.40
CA ALA A 11 -18.55 -1.51 4.31
C ALA A 11 -18.26 -0.05 4.72
N GLN A 12 -19.16 0.58 5.47
CA GLN A 12 -18.92 1.94 5.97
C GLN A 12 -17.73 1.99 6.93
N HIS A 13 -17.62 1.02 7.85
CA HIS A 13 -16.46 0.93 8.75
C HIS A 13 -15.14 0.80 7.98
N VAL A 14 -15.11 0.08 6.83
CA VAL A 14 -13.92 0.05 5.96
C VAL A 14 -13.56 1.44 5.46
N LEU A 15 -14.54 2.19 4.94
CA LEU A 15 -14.31 3.56 4.44
C LEU A 15 -13.79 4.49 5.54
N ASP A 16 -14.38 4.41 6.73
CA ASP A 16 -13.99 5.22 7.89
C ASP A 16 -12.53 4.92 8.32
N GLU A 17 -12.13 3.64 8.35
CA GLU A 17 -10.79 3.23 8.73
C GLU A 17 -9.73 3.62 7.69
N ILE A 18 -10.10 3.65 6.40
CA ILE A 18 -9.25 4.17 5.33
C ILE A 18 -9.12 5.70 5.46
N TYR A 19 -10.22 6.41 5.64
CA TYR A 19 -10.26 7.87 5.82
C TYR A 19 -9.39 8.30 7.01
N ASN A 20 -9.57 7.65 8.16
CA ASN A 20 -8.83 7.93 9.40
C ASN A 20 -7.35 7.46 9.35
N MET A 21 -6.89 6.97 8.21
CA MET A 21 -5.52 6.48 8.05
C MET A 21 -5.15 5.36 9.04
N ASN A 22 -6.11 4.54 9.48
CA ASN A 22 -5.87 3.38 10.35
C ASN A 22 -5.39 2.17 9.55
N VAL A 23 -5.83 2.02 8.28
CA VAL A 23 -5.26 1.05 7.34
C VAL A 23 -3.86 1.52 6.93
N LYS A 24 -2.85 0.66 7.02
CA LYS A 24 -1.45 0.99 6.77
C LYS A 24 -0.82 0.09 5.70
N GLY A 25 -0.38 0.69 4.60
CA GLY A 25 0.33 0.02 3.51
C GLY A 25 -0.56 -0.42 2.35
N GLY A 26 0.02 -0.49 1.14
CA GLY A 26 -0.71 -0.71 -0.10
C GLY A 26 -1.45 -2.05 -0.17
N SER A 27 -0.85 -3.16 0.30
CA SER A 27 -1.51 -4.47 0.33
C SER A 27 -2.72 -4.51 1.28
N PRO A 28 -2.64 -3.98 2.52
CA PRO A 28 -3.81 -3.83 3.38
C PRO A 28 -4.93 -2.98 2.79
N PHE A 29 -4.63 -1.92 2.04
CA PHE A 29 -5.65 -1.12 1.35
C PHE A 29 -6.44 -1.95 0.32
N GLY A 30 -5.77 -2.78 -0.47
CA GLY A 30 -6.44 -3.67 -1.42
C GLY A 30 -7.34 -4.70 -0.74
N ARG A 31 -6.87 -5.30 0.37
CA ARG A 31 -7.69 -6.22 1.17
C ARG A 31 -8.88 -5.51 1.82
N ALA A 32 -8.69 -4.30 2.33
CA ALA A 32 -9.78 -3.48 2.88
C ALA A 32 -10.85 -3.20 1.82
N ALA A 33 -10.47 -2.84 0.59
CA ALA A 33 -11.42 -2.65 -0.50
C ALA A 33 -12.20 -3.94 -0.81
N ALA A 34 -11.54 -5.10 -0.86
CA ALA A 34 -12.22 -6.39 -1.02
C ALA A 34 -13.21 -6.66 0.12
N TRP A 35 -12.84 -6.36 1.37
CA TRP A 35 -13.75 -6.45 2.53
C TRP A 35 -14.98 -5.55 2.38
N ALA A 36 -14.84 -4.33 1.85
CA ALA A 36 -15.99 -3.45 1.64
C ALA A 36 -17.04 -4.08 0.71
N TYR A 37 -16.61 -4.63 -0.44
CA TYR A 37 -17.51 -5.32 -1.36
C TYR A 37 -18.12 -6.59 -0.77
N LYS A 38 -17.32 -7.38 -0.05
CA LYS A 38 -17.79 -8.60 0.63
C LYS A 38 -18.90 -8.27 1.63
N LEU A 39 -18.64 -7.35 2.56
CA LEU A 39 -19.58 -6.96 3.61
C LEU A 39 -20.85 -6.32 3.05
N THR A 40 -20.75 -5.56 1.96
CA THR A 40 -21.92 -5.06 1.23
C THR A 40 -22.80 -6.21 0.73
N CYS A 41 -22.22 -7.23 0.11
CA CYS A 41 -23.00 -8.38 -0.37
C CYS A 41 -23.57 -9.24 0.75
N GLU A 42 -22.91 -9.33 1.91
CA GLU A 42 -23.34 -10.14 3.05
C GLU A 42 -24.40 -9.46 3.91
N GLN A 43 -24.31 -8.15 4.10
CA GLN A 43 -25.06 -7.44 5.15
C GLN A 43 -26.11 -6.48 4.63
N GLU A 44 -25.94 -5.92 3.40
CA GLU A 44 -26.87 -4.91 2.90
C GLU A 44 -28.08 -5.54 2.18
N THR A 45 -29.25 -4.97 2.43
CA THR A 45 -30.48 -5.36 1.72
C THR A 45 -30.46 -4.74 0.31
N LEU A 46 -30.10 -5.54 -0.67
CA LEU A 46 -30.02 -5.18 -2.08
C LEU A 46 -30.87 -6.17 -2.86
N ASP A 47 -32.05 -5.74 -3.30
CA ASP A 47 -33.12 -6.62 -3.79
C ASP A 47 -33.14 -6.77 -5.31
N SER A 48 -32.29 -6.05 -6.04
CA SER A 48 -32.21 -6.11 -7.50
C SER A 48 -30.75 -5.99 -7.97
N PHE A 49 -30.52 -6.36 -9.24
CA PHE A 49 -29.24 -6.13 -9.91
C PHE A 49 -28.91 -4.64 -9.96
N ASP A 50 -29.88 -3.79 -10.21
CA ASP A 50 -29.66 -2.34 -10.33
C ASP A 50 -29.22 -1.72 -9.00
N THR A 51 -29.84 -2.13 -7.88
CA THR A 51 -29.43 -1.65 -6.55
C THR A 51 -28.04 -2.16 -6.15
N LEU A 52 -27.71 -3.41 -6.47
CA LEU A 52 -26.38 -3.96 -6.24
C LEU A 52 -25.33 -3.26 -7.10
N GLU A 53 -25.60 -3.05 -8.38
CA GLU A 53 -24.70 -2.37 -9.32
C GLU A 53 -24.43 -0.93 -8.89
N ALA A 54 -25.47 -0.17 -8.56
CA ALA A 54 -25.36 1.20 -8.09
C ALA A 54 -24.52 1.28 -6.79
N ARG A 55 -24.73 0.35 -5.86
CA ARG A 55 -23.99 0.32 -4.62
C ARG A 55 -22.51 -0.04 -4.81
N MET A 56 -22.20 -0.98 -5.71
CA MET A 56 -20.83 -1.31 -6.07
C MET A 56 -20.11 -0.13 -6.72
N GLN A 57 -20.81 0.62 -7.59
CA GLN A 57 -20.26 1.83 -8.20
C GLN A 57 -19.97 2.91 -7.14
N GLU A 58 -20.92 3.18 -6.26
CA GLU A 58 -20.73 4.13 -5.14
C GLU A 58 -19.51 3.77 -4.28
N LEU A 59 -19.33 2.48 -3.95
CA LEU A 59 -18.15 2.03 -3.22
C LEU A 59 -16.85 2.25 -4.01
N SER A 60 -16.86 1.95 -5.30
CA SER A 60 -15.70 2.16 -6.17
C SER A 60 -15.28 3.62 -6.17
N ASP A 61 -16.24 4.54 -6.33
CA ASP A 61 -15.99 5.98 -6.38
C ASP A 61 -15.44 6.49 -5.05
N LYS A 62 -16.06 6.12 -3.92
CA LYS A 62 -15.60 6.52 -2.58
C LYS A 62 -14.22 5.98 -2.26
N LEU A 63 -13.94 4.71 -2.56
CA LEU A 63 -12.63 4.09 -2.32
C LEU A 63 -11.54 4.74 -3.18
N HIS A 64 -11.86 5.08 -4.43
CA HIS A 64 -10.94 5.77 -5.33
C HIS A 64 -10.66 7.20 -4.86
N GLU A 65 -11.72 7.95 -4.47
CA GLU A 65 -11.58 9.31 -3.92
C GLU A 65 -10.68 9.32 -2.67
N LEU A 66 -10.85 8.36 -1.77
CA LEU A 66 -10.04 8.26 -0.56
C LEU A 66 -8.56 7.98 -0.84
N LYS A 67 -8.24 7.18 -1.87
CA LYS A 67 -6.88 6.72 -2.18
C LYS A 67 -6.65 6.56 -3.68
N PRO A 68 -6.61 7.65 -4.45
CA PRO A 68 -6.51 7.60 -5.91
C PRO A 68 -5.22 6.96 -6.41
N THR A 69 -4.11 7.10 -5.69
CA THR A 69 -2.80 6.52 -6.06
C THR A 69 -2.73 5.00 -5.84
N MET A 70 -3.62 4.43 -5.00
CA MET A 70 -3.53 3.03 -4.58
C MET A 70 -4.09 2.06 -5.64
N ALA A 71 -3.22 1.52 -6.49
CA ALA A 71 -3.61 0.55 -7.51
C ALA A 71 -4.33 -0.69 -6.93
N THR A 72 -3.99 -1.12 -5.72
CA THR A 72 -4.62 -2.28 -5.07
C THR A 72 -6.11 -2.06 -4.80
N ILE A 73 -6.53 -0.86 -4.42
CA ILE A 73 -7.94 -0.50 -4.25
C ILE A 73 -8.67 -0.60 -5.60
N ARG A 74 -8.11 0.06 -6.63
CA ARG A 74 -8.67 0.03 -7.98
C ARG A 74 -8.82 -1.40 -8.50
N ASN A 75 -7.77 -2.21 -8.39
CA ASN A 75 -7.77 -3.59 -8.86
C ASN A 75 -8.80 -4.44 -8.11
N SER A 76 -8.98 -4.25 -6.79
CA SER A 76 -10.04 -4.93 -6.03
C SER A 76 -11.43 -4.57 -6.56
N SER A 77 -11.67 -3.29 -6.84
CA SER A 77 -12.94 -2.81 -7.43
C SER A 77 -13.18 -3.43 -8.81
N VAL A 78 -12.16 -3.47 -9.67
CA VAL A 78 -12.25 -4.07 -11.01
C VAL A 78 -12.57 -5.57 -10.93
N PHE A 79 -11.93 -6.31 -10.04
CA PHE A 79 -12.20 -7.74 -9.89
C PHE A 79 -13.60 -8.01 -9.30
N ALA A 80 -14.04 -7.26 -8.30
CA ALA A 80 -15.38 -7.37 -7.75
C ALA A 80 -16.44 -7.05 -8.82
N ARG A 81 -16.23 -5.99 -9.58
CA ARG A 81 -17.11 -5.63 -10.72
C ARG A 81 -17.11 -6.70 -11.81
N GLY A 82 -15.94 -7.23 -12.17
CA GLY A 82 -15.82 -8.32 -13.14
C GLY A 82 -16.59 -9.58 -12.71
N ALA A 83 -16.60 -9.91 -11.43
CA ALA A 83 -17.40 -11.02 -10.89
C ALA A 83 -18.91 -10.77 -11.05
N PHE A 84 -19.36 -9.54 -10.76
CA PHE A 84 -20.75 -9.11 -10.99
C PHE A 84 -21.14 -9.25 -12.47
N ASP A 85 -20.34 -8.68 -13.38
CA ASP A 85 -20.61 -8.67 -14.81
C ASP A 85 -20.63 -10.08 -15.40
N CYS A 86 -19.71 -10.95 -14.99
CA CYS A 86 -19.67 -12.35 -15.42
C CYS A 86 -20.89 -13.13 -14.94
N ALA A 87 -21.29 -12.95 -13.67
CA ALA A 87 -22.47 -13.59 -13.12
C ALA A 87 -23.76 -13.15 -13.85
N LYS A 88 -23.93 -11.84 -14.04
CA LYS A 88 -25.08 -11.26 -14.76
C LYS A 88 -25.16 -11.78 -16.19
N LYS A 89 -24.05 -11.84 -16.91
CA LYS A 89 -23.97 -12.37 -18.29
C LYS A 89 -24.29 -13.87 -18.38
N SER A 90 -23.95 -14.65 -17.36
CA SER A 90 -24.25 -16.09 -17.32
C SER A 90 -25.66 -16.41 -16.90
N GLY A 91 -26.51 -15.41 -16.61
CA GLY A 91 -27.89 -15.60 -16.17
C GLY A 91 -28.03 -16.07 -14.72
N ALA A 92 -27.00 -15.84 -13.90
CA ALA A 92 -27.03 -16.15 -12.48
C ALA A 92 -28.11 -15.32 -11.75
N THR A 93 -28.73 -15.89 -10.73
CA THR A 93 -29.63 -15.16 -9.85
C THR A 93 -28.89 -14.11 -9.04
N LEU A 94 -29.60 -13.14 -8.47
CA LEU A 94 -28.99 -12.12 -7.61
C LEU A 94 -28.23 -12.74 -6.41
N LYS A 95 -28.78 -13.80 -5.83
CA LYS A 95 -28.14 -14.54 -4.73
C LYS A 95 -26.83 -15.18 -5.16
N GLU A 96 -26.81 -15.85 -6.32
CA GLU A 96 -25.60 -16.46 -6.88
C GLU A 96 -24.57 -15.41 -7.27
N THR A 97 -25.01 -14.26 -7.80
CA THR A 97 -24.14 -13.12 -8.12
C THR A 97 -23.45 -12.58 -6.88
N LYS A 98 -24.21 -12.32 -5.79
CA LYS A 98 -23.61 -11.90 -4.49
C LYS A 98 -22.60 -12.95 -4.01
N ALA A 99 -22.92 -14.23 -4.07
CA ALA A 99 -22.01 -15.31 -3.67
C ALA A 99 -20.72 -15.34 -4.51
N GLN A 100 -20.79 -15.08 -5.83
CA GLN A 100 -19.61 -14.99 -6.69
C GLN A 100 -18.73 -13.78 -6.38
N ILE A 101 -19.33 -12.63 -6.05
CA ILE A 101 -18.59 -11.44 -5.60
C ILE A 101 -17.87 -11.74 -4.30
N ILE A 102 -18.55 -12.32 -3.31
CA ILE A 102 -17.96 -12.71 -2.00
C ILE A 102 -16.77 -13.64 -2.22
N ALA A 103 -16.95 -14.71 -2.99
CA ALA A 103 -15.89 -15.67 -3.29
C ALA A 103 -14.69 -15.02 -4.02
N THR A 104 -14.95 -14.01 -4.86
CA THR A 104 -13.89 -13.25 -5.54
C THR A 104 -13.15 -12.37 -4.54
N CYS A 105 -13.85 -11.69 -3.62
CA CYS A 105 -13.24 -10.90 -2.55
C CYS A 105 -12.38 -11.76 -1.61
N ASP A 106 -12.86 -12.96 -1.24
CA ASP A 106 -12.07 -13.90 -0.43
C ASP A 106 -10.78 -14.30 -1.14
N ARG A 107 -10.84 -14.63 -2.44
CA ARG A 107 -9.64 -14.92 -3.24
C ARG A 107 -8.67 -13.74 -3.33
N ILE A 108 -9.16 -12.50 -3.45
CA ILE A 108 -8.32 -11.32 -3.44
C ILE A 108 -7.56 -11.22 -2.12
N ILE A 109 -8.24 -11.39 -0.99
CA ILE A 109 -7.67 -11.32 0.34
C ILE A 109 -6.60 -12.40 0.54
N GLU A 110 -6.94 -13.66 0.25
CA GLU A 110 -6.03 -14.82 0.37
C GLU A 110 -4.81 -14.68 -0.55
N SER A 111 -5.03 -14.33 -1.82
CA SER A 111 -3.95 -14.13 -2.80
C SER A 111 -3.01 -12.98 -2.41
N SER A 112 -3.55 -11.91 -1.81
CA SER A 112 -2.74 -10.80 -1.29
C SER A 112 -1.81 -11.25 -0.17
N TYR A 113 -2.28 -12.06 0.78
CA TYR A 113 -1.42 -12.62 1.82
C TYR A 113 -0.34 -13.56 1.24
N ALA A 114 -0.74 -14.45 0.33
CA ALA A 114 0.20 -15.36 -0.32
C ALA A 114 1.28 -14.61 -1.13
N ALA A 115 0.90 -13.53 -1.82
CA ALA A 115 1.82 -12.69 -2.56
C ALA A 115 2.82 -11.96 -1.64
N VAL A 116 2.37 -11.45 -0.49
CA VAL A 116 3.26 -10.84 0.52
C VAL A 116 4.23 -11.87 1.09
N ASP A 117 3.78 -13.10 1.38
CA ASP A 117 4.65 -14.17 1.87
C ASP A 117 5.70 -14.59 0.82
N ALA A 118 5.32 -14.66 -0.46
CA ALA A 118 6.26 -14.92 -1.55
C ALA A 118 7.27 -13.78 -1.73
N LEU A 119 6.79 -12.53 -1.67
CA LEU A 119 7.64 -11.33 -1.71
C LEU A 119 8.63 -11.31 -0.55
N ALA A 120 8.19 -11.64 0.66
CA ALA A 120 9.03 -11.71 1.85
C ALA A 120 10.20 -12.68 1.66
N LYS A 121 9.92 -13.88 1.16
CA LYS A 121 10.95 -14.92 0.89
C LYS A 121 11.94 -14.44 -0.17
N ASN A 122 11.45 -13.90 -1.30
CA ASN A 122 12.29 -13.44 -2.40
C ASN A 122 13.13 -12.21 -1.98
N GLY A 123 12.50 -11.23 -1.32
CA GLY A 123 13.19 -10.02 -0.86
C GLY A 123 14.24 -10.29 0.20
N ALA A 124 14.00 -11.26 1.10
CA ALA A 124 14.98 -11.66 2.09
C ALA A 124 16.29 -12.17 1.49
N ASN A 125 16.27 -12.74 0.25
CA ASN A 125 17.48 -13.18 -0.44
C ASN A 125 18.41 -12.04 -0.87
N LEU A 126 17.90 -10.81 -0.99
CA LEU A 126 18.70 -9.61 -1.28
C LEU A 126 19.54 -9.16 -0.08
N ILE A 127 19.11 -9.54 1.12
CA ILE A 127 19.75 -9.14 2.38
C ILE A 127 20.83 -10.17 2.70
N THR A 128 22.08 -9.71 2.75
CA THR A 128 23.24 -10.53 3.11
C THR A 128 23.63 -10.29 4.56
N GLU A 129 24.45 -11.20 5.12
CA GLU A 129 24.99 -11.06 6.48
C GLU A 129 25.81 -9.76 6.62
N GLY A 130 25.53 -8.98 7.64
CA GLY A 130 26.22 -7.74 7.95
C GLY A 130 25.87 -6.53 7.10
N CYS A 131 24.97 -6.67 6.12
CA CYS A 131 24.64 -5.54 5.23
C CYS A 131 23.83 -4.45 5.95
N THR A 132 23.92 -3.23 5.41
CA THR A 132 23.12 -2.07 5.81
C THR A 132 22.13 -1.74 4.70
N VAL A 133 20.84 -1.81 4.99
CA VAL A 133 19.76 -1.50 4.04
C VAL A 133 19.19 -0.12 4.33
N MET A 134 19.06 0.73 3.32
CA MET A 134 18.29 1.98 3.48
C MET A 134 16.84 1.76 3.01
N MET A 135 15.89 2.28 3.77
CA MET A 135 14.48 2.30 3.42
C MET A 135 13.87 3.70 3.57
N HIS A 136 12.84 3.94 2.75
CA HIS A 136 12.04 5.17 2.82
C HIS A 136 10.57 4.82 2.95
N SER A 137 9.90 5.43 3.94
CA SER A 137 8.50 5.19 4.30
C SER A 137 8.20 3.81 4.88
N TYR A 138 6.97 3.63 5.35
CA TYR A 138 6.47 2.36 5.85
C TYR A 138 5.85 1.54 4.74
N SER A 139 6.18 0.27 4.70
CA SER A 139 5.50 -0.72 3.87
C SER A 139 5.36 -2.02 4.66
N SER A 140 4.13 -2.54 4.77
CA SER A 140 3.88 -3.84 5.41
C SER A 140 4.60 -4.98 4.69
N ALA A 141 4.71 -4.90 3.37
CA ALA A 141 5.46 -5.85 2.55
C ALA A 141 6.96 -5.81 2.85
N LEU A 142 7.55 -4.61 3.03
CA LEU A 142 8.94 -4.48 3.47
C LEU A 142 9.17 -5.06 4.86
N MET A 143 8.25 -4.84 5.80
CA MET A 143 8.35 -5.42 7.13
C MET A 143 8.34 -6.95 7.06
N ALA A 144 7.57 -7.55 6.17
CA ALA A 144 7.59 -8.99 5.92
C ALA A 144 8.94 -9.47 5.37
N VAL A 145 9.57 -8.71 4.43
CA VAL A 145 10.92 -9.00 3.91
C VAL A 145 11.95 -9.02 5.03
N PHE A 146 11.99 -7.99 5.86
CA PHE A 146 12.97 -7.89 6.95
C PHE A 146 12.73 -8.94 8.04
N THR A 147 11.46 -9.25 8.33
CA THR A 147 11.12 -10.35 9.25
C THR A 147 11.62 -11.69 8.73
N ALA A 148 11.36 -11.99 7.45
CA ALA A 148 11.82 -13.23 6.82
C ALA A 148 13.36 -13.34 6.80
N ALA A 149 14.08 -12.23 6.57
CA ALA A 149 15.55 -12.21 6.64
C ALA A 149 16.05 -12.52 8.06
N ARG A 150 15.40 -11.97 9.11
CA ARG A 150 15.73 -12.29 10.51
C ARG A 150 15.43 -13.74 10.87
N GLU A 151 14.28 -14.28 10.42
CA GLU A 151 13.90 -15.68 10.61
C GLU A 151 14.89 -16.65 9.93
N GLN A 152 15.56 -16.22 8.84
CA GLN A 152 16.66 -16.95 8.21
C GLN A 152 17.99 -16.83 8.99
N GLY A 153 18.00 -16.14 10.12
CA GLY A 153 19.19 -15.98 10.99
C GLY A 153 20.14 -14.87 10.54
N LYS A 154 19.80 -14.07 9.53
CA LYS A 154 20.69 -13.01 9.03
C LYS A 154 20.75 -11.82 9.98
N ASN A 155 21.96 -11.30 10.22
CA ASN A 155 22.19 -10.04 10.91
C ASN A 155 22.39 -8.94 9.87
N PHE A 156 21.69 -7.84 10.01
CA PHE A 156 21.76 -6.66 9.15
C PHE A 156 21.27 -5.45 9.93
N SER A 157 21.50 -4.26 9.39
CA SER A 157 21.03 -3.00 9.97
C SER A 157 20.21 -2.19 8.98
N LEU A 158 19.37 -1.29 9.49
CA LEU A 158 18.54 -0.40 8.68
C LEU A 158 18.91 1.05 8.89
N ILE A 159 18.93 1.82 7.80
CA ILE A 159 18.81 3.27 7.79
C ILE A 159 17.40 3.60 7.36
N CYS A 160 16.62 4.20 8.26
CA CYS A 160 15.23 4.58 8.01
C CYS A 160 15.12 6.10 7.93
N THR A 161 14.70 6.65 6.81
CA THR A 161 14.38 8.08 6.74
C THR A 161 13.08 8.37 7.49
N GLU A 162 12.86 9.60 7.96
CA GLU A 162 11.63 9.93 8.70
C GLU A 162 10.37 9.93 7.86
N SER A 163 10.49 10.18 6.55
CA SER A 163 9.39 10.18 5.57
C SER A 163 8.30 11.20 5.89
N ARG A 164 8.68 12.49 5.79
CA ARG A 164 7.73 13.60 5.93
C ARG A 164 6.61 13.52 4.88
N PRO A 165 5.41 14.11 5.10
CA PRO A 165 5.03 14.85 6.32
C PRO A 165 4.61 13.95 7.50
N LEU A 166 4.01 12.77 7.27
CA LEU A 166 3.37 11.95 8.31
C LEU A 166 4.34 11.11 9.15
N ARG A 167 5.60 11.00 8.74
CA ARG A 167 6.64 10.26 9.44
C ARG A 167 6.28 8.79 9.68
N GLU A 168 5.70 8.13 8.67
CA GLU A 168 5.23 6.73 8.76
C GLU A 168 6.35 5.74 9.09
N SER A 169 7.61 6.07 8.78
CA SER A 169 8.75 5.23 9.14
C SER A 169 8.89 4.99 10.65
N ARG A 170 8.26 5.81 11.50
CA ARG A 170 8.19 5.54 12.95
C ARG A 170 7.54 4.20 13.26
N LEU A 171 6.53 3.80 12.45
CA LEU A 171 5.92 2.48 12.58
C LEU A 171 6.91 1.39 12.16
N ALA A 172 7.64 1.59 11.05
CA ALA A 172 8.68 0.66 10.62
C ALA A 172 9.74 0.44 11.70
N VAL A 173 10.23 1.52 12.30
CA VAL A 173 11.23 1.45 13.40
C VAL A 173 10.72 0.61 14.57
N LYS A 174 9.43 0.74 14.95
CA LYS A 174 8.85 -0.07 16.02
C LYS A 174 8.87 -1.56 15.67
N VAL A 175 8.45 -1.92 14.44
CA VAL A 175 8.45 -3.31 13.97
C VAL A 175 9.88 -3.87 13.92
N LEU A 176 10.80 -3.14 13.31
CA LEU A 176 12.20 -3.56 13.15
C LEU A 176 12.89 -3.81 14.50
N ARG A 177 12.68 -2.91 15.45
CA ARG A 177 13.21 -3.09 16.82
C ARG A 177 12.63 -4.31 17.52
N SER A 178 11.33 -4.60 17.30
CA SER A 178 10.69 -5.77 17.93
C SER A 178 11.24 -7.12 17.42
N ILE A 179 11.84 -7.13 16.22
CA ILE A 179 12.51 -8.31 15.65
C ILE A 179 14.04 -8.27 15.82
N GLY A 180 14.56 -7.32 16.63
CA GLY A 180 15.98 -7.24 16.96
C GLY A 180 16.87 -6.69 15.84
N VAL A 181 16.33 -5.88 14.91
CA VAL A 181 17.12 -5.22 13.86
C VAL A 181 17.58 -3.86 14.34
N PRO A 182 18.91 -3.55 14.33
CA PRO A 182 19.43 -2.22 14.61
C PRO A 182 18.95 -1.21 13.58
N VAL A 183 18.51 -0.03 14.04
CA VAL A 183 17.99 1.02 13.17
C VAL A 183 18.66 2.35 13.44
N THR A 184 19.19 2.96 12.39
CA THR A 184 19.56 4.38 12.36
C THR A 184 18.39 5.15 11.76
N TYR A 185 17.78 6.04 12.54
CA TYR A 185 16.65 6.86 12.10
C TYR A 185 17.14 8.26 11.79
N ILE A 186 16.92 8.72 10.57
CA ILE A 186 17.44 9.99 10.03
C ILE A 186 16.31 10.88 9.51
N THR A 187 16.57 12.18 9.39
CA THR A 187 15.69 13.09 8.66
C THR A 187 15.80 12.86 7.14
N ASP A 188 14.82 13.28 6.38
CA ASP A 188 14.86 13.17 4.92
C ASP A 188 15.99 14.02 4.31
N ALA A 189 16.41 15.09 4.98
CA ALA A 189 17.51 15.94 4.55
C ALA A 189 18.91 15.28 4.70
N GLU A 190 19.05 14.28 5.58
CA GLU A 190 20.31 13.59 5.83
C GLU A 190 20.57 12.42 4.87
N ILE A 191 19.68 12.13 3.93
CA ILE A 191 19.78 10.96 3.01
C ILE A 191 21.13 10.95 2.29
N TRP A 192 21.63 12.11 1.84
CA TRP A 192 22.91 12.21 1.13
C TRP A 192 24.09 11.78 2.00
N GLU A 193 24.12 12.19 3.24
CA GLU A 193 25.20 11.85 4.17
C GLU A 193 25.21 10.36 4.49
N PHE A 194 24.04 9.75 4.63
CA PHE A 194 23.92 8.34 5.01
C PHE A 194 23.93 7.37 3.83
N MET A 195 23.66 7.84 2.59
CA MET A 195 23.61 7.00 1.41
C MET A 195 24.89 6.17 1.19
N PRO A 196 26.10 6.70 1.37
CA PRO A 196 27.33 5.91 1.21
C PRO A 196 27.44 4.72 2.17
N ARG A 197 26.79 4.77 3.33
CA ARG A 197 26.81 3.72 4.37
C ARG A 197 25.84 2.58 4.05
N ALA A 198 24.87 2.78 3.15
CA ALA A 198 23.97 1.74 2.72
C ALA A 198 24.65 0.84 1.66
N ASP A 199 24.39 -0.46 1.72
CA ASP A 199 24.81 -1.42 0.70
C ASP A 199 23.76 -1.52 -0.41
N LEU A 200 22.48 -1.44 -0.05
CA LEU A 200 21.35 -1.43 -0.98
C LEU A 200 20.18 -0.64 -0.41
N ILE A 201 19.31 -0.23 -1.31
CA ILE A 201 18.08 0.48 -0.97
C ILE A 201 16.89 -0.41 -1.32
N ILE A 202 15.94 -0.59 -0.38
CA ILE A 202 14.69 -1.30 -0.64
C ILE A 202 13.53 -0.39 -0.26
N MET A 203 12.63 -0.15 -1.22
CA MET A 203 11.42 0.67 -1.02
C MET A 203 10.17 -0.09 -1.46
N GLY A 204 9.02 0.35 -1.01
CA GLY A 204 7.73 -0.17 -1.46
C GLY A 204 7.23 0.50 -2.73
N ALA A 205 5.99 0.19 -3.12
CA ALA A 205 5.23 0.87 -4.15
C ALA A 205 3.77 1.01 -3.72
N ASP A 206 3.12 2.07 -4.18
CA ASP A 206 1.67 2.27 -4.10
C ASP A 206 1.01 1.88 -5.41
N SER A 207 1.67 2.17 -6.54
CA SER A 207 1.23 1.81 -7.88
C SER A 207 2.44 1.63 -8.81
N ILE A 208 2.32 0.71 -9.77
CA ILE A 208 3.31 0.47 -10.82
C ILE A 208 2.63 0.71 -12.16
N ALA A 209 3.19 1.60 -12.97
CA ALA A 209 2.70 1.88 -14.32
C ALA A 209 3.14 0.80 -15.32
N TRP A 210 2.49 0.79 -16.47
CA TRP A 210 2.80 -0.12 -17.59
C TRP A 210 4.25 -0.05 -18.08
N ASP A 211 4.84 1.14 -18.05
CA ASP A 211 6.23 1.39 -18.45
C ASP A 211 7.26 1.03 -17.37
N GLY A 212 6.81 0.51 -16.24
CA GLY A 212 7.65 0.18 -15.09
C GLY A 212 7.89 1.35 -14.13
N SER A 213 7.37 2.53 -14.40
CA SER A 213 7.43 3.66 -13.46
C SER A 213 6.68 3.32 -12.17
N VAL A 214 7.19 3.80 -11.04
CA VAL A 214 6.66 3.49 -9.71
C VAL A 214 6.20 4.76 -9.03
N ALA A 215 4.93 4.80 -8.60
CA ALA A 215 4.45 5.77 -7.64
C ALA A 215 4.55 5.19 -6.23
N ASN A 216 5.12 5.98 -5.32
CA ASN A 216 5.29 5.62 -3.92
C ASN A 216 5.34 6.90 -3.08
N LYS A 217 5.59 6.78 -1.78
CA LYS A 217 5.76 7.91 -0.86
C LYS A 217 6.65 9.00 -1.45
N MET A 218 6.22 10.27 -1.27
CA MET A 218 7.03 11.45 -1.59
C MET A 218 8.44 11.29 -1.00
N GLY A 219 9.46 11.64 -1.81
CA GLY A 219 10.87 11.42 -1.49
C GLY A 219 11.47 10.19 -2.18
N THR A 220 10.68 9.22 -2.64
CA THR A 220 11.18 8.01 -3.32
C THR A 220 12.06 8.33 -4.53
N ALA A 221 11.67 9.29 -5.37
CA ALA A 221 12.47 9.73 -6.51
C ALA A 221 13.80 10.35 -6.06
N LEU A 222 13.80 11.17 -5.01
CA LEU A 222 15.02 11.75 -4.44
C LEU A 222 15.97 10.64 -3.94
N VAL A 223 15.46 9.71 -3.14
CA VAL A 223 16.26 8.55 -2.65
C VAL A 223 16.86 7.78 -3.82
N SER A 224 16.07 7.50 -4.87
CA SER A 224 16.53 6.76 -6.05
C SER A 224 17.63 7.51 -6.82
N GLN A 225 17.50 8.82 -6.99
CA GLN A 225 18.52 9.64 -7.66
C GLN A 225 19.83 9.71 -6.85
N LEU A 226 19.74 9.86 -5.53
CA LEU A 226 20.91 9.85 -4.66
C LEU A 226 21.60 8.47 -4.62
N ALA A 227 20.82 7.39 -4.63
CA ALA A 227 21.34 6.04 -4.74
C ALA A 227 22.09 5.83 -6.06
N LEU A 228 21.53 6.31 -7.18
CA LEU A 228 22.18 6.26 -8.49
C LEU A 228 23.50 7.02 -8.49
N ALA A 229 23.53 8.24 -7.93
CA ALA A 229 24.75 9.04 -7.80
C ALA A 229 25.84 8.33 -6.96
N CYS A 230 25.43 7.59 -5.92
CA CYS A 230 26.33 6.78 -5.09
C CYS A 230 26.55 5.36 -5.61
N LYS A 231 26.02 5.02 -6.79
CA LYS A 231 26.10 3.68 -7.41
C LYS A 231 25.60 2.56 -6.51
N LYS A 232 24.52 2.84 -5.76
CA LYS A 232 23.88 1.86 -4.87
C LYS A 232 22.70 1.21 -5.59
N PRO A 233 22.50 -0.11 -5.47
CA PRO A 233 21.35 -0.79 -6.05
C PRO A 233 20.05 -0.39 -5.33
N VAL A 234 19.01 -0.15 -6.14
CA VAL A 234 17.65 0.16 -5.64
C VAL A 234 16.70 -0.95 -6.06
N TYR A 235 15.96 -1.46 -5.11
CA TYR A 235 14.95 -2.48 -5.32
C TYR A 235 13.57 -1.97 -4.85
N ILE A 236 12.55 -2.27 -5.65
CA ILE A 236 11.16 -2.01 -5.29
C ILE A 236 10.52 -3.34 -4.88
N ALA A 237 10.21 -3.48 -3.60
CA ALA A 237 9.53 -4.63 -3.05
C ALA A 237 8.01 -4.45 -3.18
N SER A 238 7.43 -5.11 -4.16
CA SER A 238 6.00 -4.97 -4.50
C SER A 238 5.43 -6.26 -5.06
N GLU A 239 4.17 -6.51 -4.77
CA GLU A 239 3.36 -7.52 -5.43
C GLU A 239 2.88 -7.01 -6.80
N LEU A 240 2.72 -7.90 -7.77
CA LEU A 240 2.15 -7.57 -9.08
C LEU A 240 0.73 -6.99 -9.01
N TYR A 241 0.04 -7.22 -7.92
CA TYR A 241 -1.28 -6.66 -7.64
C TYR A 241 -1.30 -5.11 -7.58
N LYS A 242 -0.12 -4.47 -7.49
CA LYS A 242 0.05 -3.01 -7.57
C LYS A 242 0.28 -2.47 -8.98
N VAL A 243 0.32 -3.33 -10.00
CA VAL A 243 0.33 -2.88 -11.38
C VAL A 243 -1.01 -2.21 -11.69
N ASN A 244 -0.95 -1.02 -12.28
CA ASN A 244 -2.12 -0.26 -12.72
C ASN A 244 -2.32 -0.43 -14.24
N PRO A 245 -3.23 -1.30 -14.68
CA PRO A 245 -3.42 -1.59 -16.11
C PRO A 245 -3.87 -0.37 -16.93
N SER A 246 -4.60 0.59 -16.31
CA SER A 246 -5.11 1.75 -17.04
C SER A 246 -4.01 2.68 -17.55
N THR A 247 -2.79 2.55 -17.03
CA THR A 247 -1.65 3.31 -17.55
C THR A 247 -1.25 2.87 -18.96
N ALA A 248 -1.54 1.62 -19.35
CA ALA A 248 -1.39 1.15 -20.72
C ALA A 248 -2.41 1.79 -21.70
N GLU A 249 -3.52 2.28 -21.19
CA GLU A 249 -4.59 2.96 -21.92
C GLU A 249 -4.39 4.48 -21.97
N GLY A 250 -3.26 4.96 -21.44
CA GLY A 250 -2.92 6.39 -21.43
C GLY A 250 -3.43 7.17 -20.20
N HIS A 251 -3.97 6.49 -19.19
CA HIS A 251 -4.40 7.11 -17.95
C HIS A 251 -3.22 7.12 -16.94
N PRO A 252 -2.59 8.27 -16.66
CA PRO A 252 -1.46 8.33 -15.73
C PRO A 252 -1.88 7.96 -14.31
N ILE A 253 -0.92 7.54 -13.49
CA ILE A 253 -1.17 7.35 -12.06
C ILE A 253 -1.52 8.69 -11.45
N GLU A 254 -2.70 8.79 -10.86
CA GLU A 254 -3.12 9.97 -10.12
C GLU A 254 -2.40 10.01 -8.77
N LEU A 255 -1.68 11.10 -8.51
CA LEU A 255 -0.97 11.29 -7.25
C LEU A 255 -1.90 11.96 -6.23
N GLU A 256 -1.98 11.38 -5.05
CA GLU A 256 -2.76 11.92 -3.93
C GLU A 256 -2.20 13.28 -3.51
N ARG A 257 -3.03 14.31 -3.53
CA ARG A 257 -2.70 15.61 -2.96
C ARG A 257 -3.14 15.65 -1.51
N ARG A 258 -2.24 16.04 -0.64
CA ARG A 258 -2.47 16.10 0.80
C ARG A 258 -2.74 17.53 1.25
N VAL A 259 -3.40 17.63 2.40
CA VAL A 259 -3.73 18.92 3.00
C VAL A 259 -2.49 19.57 3.61
N LYS A 260 -2.41 20.89 3.55
CA LYS A 260 -1.25 21.66 4.04
C LYS A 260 -1.00 21.50 5.55
N GLU A 261 -2.03 21.21 6.31
CA GLU A 261 -1.97 20.98 7.75
C GLU A 261 -1.09 19.78 8.15
N GLU A 262 -0.73 18.91 7.20
CA GLU A 262 0.27 17.86 7.44
C GLU A 262 1.70 18.41 7.54
N ILE A 263 1.96 19.58 6.96
CA ILE A 263 3.28 20.23 6.93
C ILE A 263 3.33 21.40 7.90
N VAL A 264 2.24 22.16 7.96
CA VAL A 264 2.15 23.45 8.67
C VAL A 264 1.19 23.29 9.86
N SER A 265 1.62 23.70 11.05
CA SER A 265 0.79 23.71 12.25
C SER A 265 0.21 25.09 12.49
N GLU A 266 -0.93 25.16 13.21
CA GLU A 266 -1.49 26.43 13.64
C GLU A 266 -0.46 27.21 14.49
N GLY A 267 -0.21 28.46 14.12
CA GLY A 267 0.77 29.34 14.79
C GLY A 267 2.17 29.31 14.20
N ASP A 268 2.45 28.48 13.16
CA ASP A 268 3.77 28.49 12.49
C ASP A 268 4.02 29.81 11.71
N PHE A 269 2.93 30.48 11.27
CA PHE A 269 2.99 31.74 10.53
C PHE A 269 1.92 32.71 11.02
N ASP A 270 2.20 34.02 10.92
CA ASP A 270 1.23 35.10 11.25
C ASP A 270 0.05 35.13 10.25
N SER A 271 0.25 34.66 9.02
CA SER A 271 -0.76 34.50 7.98
C SER A 271 -0.44 33.30 7.12
N TYR A 272 -1.49 32.60 6.67
CA TYR A 272 -1.39 31.44 5.76
C TYR A 272 -1.80 31.78 4.32
N GLU A 273 -2.05 33.06 4.02
CA GLU A 273 -2.33 33.53 2.66
C GLU A 273 -1.12 33.29 1.75
N GLY A 274 -1.34 32.59 0.62
CA GLY A 274 -0.27 32.24 -0.33
C GLY A 274 0.63 31.08 0.12
N ILE A 275 0.23 30.31 1.13
CA ILE A 275 0.87 29.03 1.50
C ILE A 275 -0.02 27.88 0.99
N ASP A 276 0.47 27.18 -0.02
CA ASP A 276 -0.18 26.03 -0.66
C ASP A 276 0.43 24.69 -0.22
#